data_3e683955eb3bb672da917327f677ddff
#
_entry.id   3e683955eb3bb672da917327f677ddff
#
_cell.length_a   1.000
_cell.length_b   1.000
_cell.length_c   1.000
_cell.angle_alpha   90.00
_cell.angle_beta   90.00
_cell.angle_gamma   90.00
#
_symmetry.space_group_name_H-M   'P 1'
#
loop_
_entity.id
_entity.type
_entity.pdbx_description
1 polymer ?
#
loop_
_entity_poly.entity_id
_entity_poly.type
_entity_poly.pdbx_seq_one_letter_code
_entity_poly.pdbx_strand_id
1 'polypeptide(L)'
;MFYNLNGGSELKRAAVFFANGFEEVEALTVVDYLRRADIHVDMISTIDNKICRGAHGIDVAMDKLIDEISDDYDAYIFPGGSDNAASMRQNKKLLDKIKKVFNEDKLICAICASPTVLYEAGILAGKKITSYPGVFKNIEGGFDYLEEKVVVDGNLITSRGPALTVYFALEIIQALEGEEKRQQIENQILLAMM
;
A
#
# COMPACT_ATOMS: atom_id res chain seq x y z
N MET A 1 14.46 -14.45 16.11
CA MET A 1 15.24 -15.07 15.01
C MET A 1 14.70 -16.48 14.83
N PHE A 2 13.76 -16.66 13.92
CA PHE A 2 13.18 -17.99 13.64
C PHE A 2 13.82 -18.51 12.36
N TYR A 3 14.69 -19.49 12.47
CA TYR A 3 15.31 -20.16 11.33
C TYR A 3 14.29 -21.07 10.66
N ASN A 4 14.00 -20.81 9.39
CA ASN A 4 13.25 -21.74 8.56
C ASN A 4 14.21 -22.83 8.07
N LEU A 5 13.97 -24.09 8.48
CA LEU A 5 14.85 -25.26 8.22
C LEU A 5 14.79 -25.79 6.77
N ASN A 6 14.10 -25.10 5.84
CA ASN A 6 13.89 -25.57 4.46
C ASN A 6 14.49 -24.65 3.39
N GLY A 7 15.65 -24.05 3.59
CA GLY A 7 16.37 -23.34 2.50
C GLY A 7 15.55 -22.21 1.80
N GLY A 8 14.49 -21.73 2.42
CA GLY A 8 13.58 -20.70 1.91
C GLY A 8 14.14 -19.30 2.10
N SER A 9 13.92 -18.43 1.14
CA SER A 9 14.13 -16.98 1.25
C SER A 9 13.50 -16.45 2.54
N GLU A 10 14.10 -15.43 3.13
CA GLU A 10 13.56 -14.72 4.28
C GLU A 10 12.13 -14.25 3.97
N LEU A 11 11.18 -14.47 4.90
CA LEU A 11 9.78 -14.10 4.70
C LEU A 11 9.66 -12.61 4.41
N LYS A 12 9.01 -12.26 3.30
CA LYS A 12 8.73 -10.87 2.94
C LYS A 12 7.81 -10.22 3.97
N ARG A 13 8.04 -8.94 4.21
CA ARG A 13 7.30 -8.15 5.19
C ARG A 13 6.70 -6.91 4.55
N ALA A 14 5.43 -6.64 4.82
CA ALA A 14 4.72 -5.47 4.36
C ALA A 14 4.10 -4.70 5.54
N ALA A 15 4.14 -3.37 5.46
CA ALA A 15 3.44 -2.47 6.35
C ALA A 15 2.28 -1.80 5.60
N VAL A 16 1.06 -1.94 6.10
CA VAL A 16 -0.12 -1.25 5.57
C VAL A 16 -0.51 -0.16 6.56
N PHE A 17 -0.61 1.09 6.09
CA PHE A 17 -0.78 2.28 6.93
C PHE A 17 -2.23 2.75 6.97
N PHE A 18 -2.72 3.02 8.17
CA PHE A 18 -4.10 3.39 8.45
C PHE A 18 -4.19 4.67 9.27
N ALA A 19 -5.14 5.52 8.91
CA ALA A 19 -5.73 6.53 9.77
C ALA A 19 -7.26 6.38 9.74
N ASN A 20 -8.01 7.19 10.48
CA ASN A 20 -9.46 7.20 10.36
C ASN A 20 -9.91 7.63 8.95
N GLY A 21 -10.99 7.04 8.46
CA GLY A 21 -11.52 7.27 7.12
C GLY A 21 -10.81 6.50 6.02
N PHE A 22 -10.08 5.41 6.35
CA PHE A 22 -9.53 4.51 5.34
C PHE A 22 -10.64 3.79 4.57
N GLU A 23 -10.43 3.52 3.29
CA GLU A 23 -11.35 2.73 2.47
C GLU A 23 -11.19 1.24 2.81
N GLU A 24 -12.22 0.65 3.38
CA GLU A 24 -12.18 -0.72 3.93
C GLU A 24 -11.84 -1.77 2.87
N VAL A 25 -12.46 -1.66 1.69
CA VAL A 25 -12.21 -2.61 0.59
C VAL A 25 -10.76 -2.54 0.13
N GLU A 26 -10.19 -1.34 0.02
CA GLU A 26 -8.81 -1.16 -0.43
C GLU A 26 -7.80 -1.68 0.59
N ALA A 27 -8.03 -1.40 1.86
CA ALA A 27 -7.11 -1.78 2.93
C ALA A 27 -7.16 -3.27 3.23
N LEU A 28 -8.36 -3.81 3.48
CA LEU A 28 -8.50 -5.18 3.98
C LEU A 28 -8.30 -6.23 2.89
N THR A 29 -8.66 -5.94 1.63
CA THR A 29 -8.35 -6.82 0.49
C THR A 29 -6.83 -6.97 0.31
N VAL A 30 -6.08 -5.88 0.39
CA VAL A 30 -4.60 -5.95 0.32
C VAL A 30 -4.05 -6.79 1.47
N VAL A 31 -4.48 -6.52 2.71
CA VAL A 31 -4.02 -7.29 3.89
C VAL A 31 -4.33 -8.79 3.73
N ASP A 32 -5.56 -9.14 3.33
CA ASP A 32 -5.97 -10.55 3.14
C ASP A 32 -5.12 -11.23 2.06
N TYR A 33 -4.98 -10.59 0.89
CA TYR A 33 -4.31 -11.23 -0.24
C TYR A 33 -2.79 -11.39 -0.02
N LEU A 34 -2.15 -10.41 0.61
CA LEU A 34 -0.75 -10.53 0.95
C LEU A 34 -0.51 -11.63 2.01
N ARG A 35 -1.37 -11.72 3.01
CA ARG A 35 -1.30 -12.81 4.02
C ARG A 35 -1.55 -14.19 3.39
N ARG A 36 -2.44 -14.31 2.38
CA ARG A 36 -2.60 -15.55 1.58
C ARG A 36 -1.34 -15.91 0.79
N ALA A 37 -0.55 -14.92 0.41
CA ALA A 37 0.71 -15.11 -0.31
C ALA A 37 1.89 -15.40 0.64
N ASP A 38 1.64 -15.71 1.90
CA ASP A 38 2.63 -15.95 2.96
C ASP A 38 3.52 -14.74 3.28
N ILE A 39 3.10 -13.53 2.89
CA ILE A 39 3.78 -12.28 3.25
C ILE A 39 3.35 -11.88 4.66
N HIS A 40 4.32 -11.58 5.54
CA HIS A 40 4.02 -11.05 6.86
C HIS A 40 3.51 -9.61 6.75
N VAL A 41 2.28 -9.35 7.16
CA VAL A 41 1.66 -8.02 7.08
C VAL A 41 1.36 -7.49 8.46
N ASP A 42 1.95 -6.33 8.78
CA ASP A 42 1.59 -5.51 9.93
C ASP A 42 0.63 -4.37 9.49
N MET A 43 -0.50 -4.25 10.15
CA MET A 43 -1.41 -3.10 10.03
C MET A 43 -0.96 -2.01 10.99
N ILE A 44 -0.60 -0.83 10.45
CA ILE A 44 0.04 0.24 11.19
C ILE A 44 -0.89 1.44 11.32
N SER A 45 -1.19 1.83 12.54
CA SER A 45 -1.89 3.09 12.79
C SER A 45 -0.93 4.28 12.68
N THR A 46 -1.35 5.30 11.92
CA THR A 46 -0.66 6.59 11.82
C THR A 46 -1.21 7.65 12.77
N ILE A 47 -2.23 7.28 13.56
CA ILE A 47 -2.79 8.09 14.64
C ILE A 47 -2.44 7.46 15.99
N ASP A 48 -2.63 8.22 17.08
CA ASP A 48 -2.35 7.75 18.46
C ASP A 48 -3.48 6.87 19.02
N ASN A 49 -3.88 5.86 18.23
CA ASN A 49 -4.90 4.87 18.61
C ASN A 49 -4.70 3.60 17.78
N LYS A 50 -4.75 2.42 18.40
CA LYS A 50 -4.73 1.12 17.71
C LYS A 50 -6.08 0.69 17.13
N ILE A 51 -7.12 1.48 17.28
CA ILE A 51 -8.39 1.29 16.58
C ILE A 51 -8.54 2.40 15.55
N CYS A 52 -8.58 2.04 14.28
CA CYS A 52 -8.88 2.95 13.17
C CYS A 52 -10.31 2.67 12.67
N ARG A 53 -11.08 3.74 12.46
CA ARG A 53 -12.42 3.65 11.89
C ARG A 53 -12.39 3.92 10.41
N GLY A 54 -12.90 2.97 9.62
CA GLY A 54 -13.01 3.10 8.16
C GLY A 54 -14.05 4.13 7.72
N ALA A 55 -14.01 4.47 6.44
CA ALA A 55 -14.89 5.45 5.81
C ALA A 55 -16.38 5.06 5.90
N HIS A 56 -16.68 3.77 5.95
CA HIS A 56 -18.03 3.21 6.04
C HIS A 56 -18.37 2.70 7.44
N GLY A 57 -17.59 3.10 8.45
CA GLY A 57 -17.91 2.90 9.86
C GLY A 57 -17.47 1.59 10.47
N ILE A 58 -16.59 0.84 9.81
CA ILE A 58 -16.03 -0.41 10.34
C ILE A 58 -14.79 -0.08 11.17
N ASP A 59 -14.78 -0.48 12.43
CA ASP A 59 -13.63 -0.33 13.32
C ASP A 59 -12.69 -1.53 13.17
N VAL A 60 -11.40 -1.25 12.93
CA VAL A 60 -10.37 -2.29 12.75
C VAL A 60 -9.23 -2.04 13.74
N ALA A 61 -8.81 -3.14 14.41
CA ALA A 61 -7.67 -3.12 15.31
C ALA A 61 -6.36 -3.20 14.52
N MET A 62 -5.43 -2.31 14.81
CA MET A 62 -4.09 -2.27 14.21
C MET A 62 -3.09 -3.08 15.04
N ASP A 63 -2.12 -3.69 14.36
CA ASP A 63 -1.07 -4.46 15.02
C ASP A 63 -0.11 -3.55 15.79
N LYS A 64 0.24 -2.38 15.21
CA LYS A 64 1.22 -1.44 15.75
C LYS A 64 0.83 0.02 15.53
N LEU A 65 1.42 0.90 16.33
CA LEU A 65 1.48 2.33 16.04
C LEU A 65 2.71 2.63 15.17
N ILE A 66 2.68 3.73 14.42
CA ILE A 66 3.81 4.17 13.59
C ILE A 66 5.11 4.36 14.40
N ASP A 67 5.01 4.65 15.69
CA ASP A 67 6.13 4.82 16.60
C ASP A 67 6.76 3.51 17.06
N GLU A 68 6.06 2.39 16.86
CA GLU A 68 6.49 1.06 17.27
C GLU A 68 7.20 0.29 16.14
N ILE A 69 7.29 0.86 14.93
CA ILE A 69 7.84 0.16 13.77
C ILE A 69 9.28 0.58 13.44
N SER A 70 10.07 -0.39 12.99
CA SER A 70 11.36 -0.21 12.32
C SER A 70 11.20 0.06 10.82
N ASP A 71 12.32 0.19 10.09
CA ASP A 71 12.33 0.39 8.64
C ASP A 71 12.66 -0.91 7.86
N ASP A 72 12.40 -2.08 8.45
CA ASP A 72 12.78 -3.40 7.93
C ASP A 72 11.67 -4.10 7.11
N TYR A 73 10.68 -3.35 6.61
CA TYR A 73 9.70 -3.88 5.66
C TYR A 73 10.24 -3.85 4.22
N ASP A 74 9.77 -4.81 3.42
CA ASP A 74 10.05 -4.85 1.98
C ASP A 74 9.07 -3.95 1.20
N ALA A 75 7.83 -3.78 1.70
CA ALA A 75 6.80 -2.94 1.10
C ALA A 75 6.09 -2.05 2.12
N TYR A 76 5.76 -0.83 1.69
CA TYR A 76 5.00 0.20 2.42
C TYR A 76 3.77 0.57 1.62
N ILE A 77 2.57 0.31 2.16
CA ILE A 77 1.32 0.30 1.41
C ILE A 77 0.34 1.29 2.03
N PHE A 78 -0.24 2.14 1.19
CA PHE A 78 -1.12 3.23 1.56
C PHE A 78 -2.49 3.05 0.89
N PRO A 79 -3.48 2.46 1.59
CA PRO A 79 -4.86 2.40 1.15
C PRO A 79 -5.46 3.80 1.01
N GLY A 80 -6.50 3.94 0.19
CA GLY A 80 -7.19 5.20 0.02
C GLY A 80 -8.16 5.54 1.15
N GLY A 81 -9.19 6.27 0.78
CA GLY A 81 -10.04 7.01 1.69
C GLY A 81 -9.58 8.46 1.80
N SER A 82 -10.49 9.39 1.53
CA SER A 82 -10.15 10.84 1.48
C SER A 82 -9.60 11.37 2.80
N ASP A 83 -10.24 11.01 3.91
CA ASP A 83 -9.84 11.46 5.25
C ASP A 83 -8.56 10.76 5.71
N ASN A 84 -8.40 9.47 5.38
CA ASN A 84 -7.18 8.71 5.61
C ASN A 84 -5.98 9.38 4.92
N ALA A 85 -6.10 9.66 3.62
CA ALA A 85 -5.03 10.32 2.86
C ALA A 85 -4.77 11.75 3.37
N ALA A 86 -5.82 12.51 3.74
CA ALA A 86 -5.67 13.84 4.30
C ALA A 86 -4.92 13.84 5.63
N SER A 87 -5.23 12.89 6.52
CA SER A 87 -4.52 12.69 7.80
C SER A 87 -3.05 12.32 7.57
N MET A 88 -2.79 11.36 6.68
CA MET A 88 -1.42 10.91 6.38
C MET A 88 -0.56 12.01 5.76
N ARG A 89 -1.10 12.88 4.91
CA ARG A 89 -0.37 14.03 4.33
C ARG A 89 0.08 15.05 5.38
N GLN A 90 -0.57 15.11 6.52
CA GLN A 90 -0.19 16.02 7.62
C GLN A 90 0.79 15.37 8.61
N ASN A 91 1.00 14.08 8.51
CA ASN A 91 1.90 13.35 9.40
C ASN A 91 3.35 13.44 8.90
N LYS A 92 4.08 14.46 9.38
CA LYS A 92 5.47 14.69 8.97
C LYS A 92 6.37 13.46 9.18
N LYS A 93 6.21 12.74 10.28
CA LYS A 93 6.98 11.52 10.56
C LYS A 93 6.77 10.45 9.49
N LEU A 94 5.53 10.27 9.05
CA LEU A 94 5.20 9.34 7.97
C LEU A 94 5.82 9.80 6.65
N LEU A 95 5.72 11.08 6.30
CA LEU A 95 6.28 11.63 5.06
C LEU A 95 7.81 11.48 5.02
N ASP A 96 8.50 11.78 6.12
CA ASP A 96 9.95 11.62 6.24
C ASP A 96 10.34 10.12 6.11
N LYS A 97 9.55 9.20 6.70
CA LYS A 97 9.75 7.75 6.55
C LYS A 97 9.56 7.29 5.10
N ILE A 98 8.49 7.70 4.42
CA ILE A 98 8.23 7.37 3.01
C ILE A 98 9.43 7.79 2.15
N LYS A 99 9.89 9.02 2.29
CA LYS A 99 11.03 9.53 1.52
C LYS A 99 12.30 8.73 1.79
N LYS A 100 12.55 8.38 3.05
CA LYS A 100 13.72 7.58 3.44
C LYS A 100 13.70 6.21 2.77
N VAL A 101 12.62 5.43 2.99
CA VAL A 101 12.54 4.04 2.51
C VAL A 101 12.42 3.96 0.97
N PHE A 102 11.86 4.99 0.32
CA PHE A 102 11.85 5.11 -1.13
C PHE A 102 13.27 5.23 -1.70
N ASN A 103 14.13 6.03 -1.06
CA ASN A 103 15.54 6.19 -1.43
C ASN A 103 16.40 4.95 -1.10
N GLU A 104 15.90 4.04 -0.29
CA GLU A 104 16.49 2.72 0.01
C GLU A 104 15.93 1.61 -0.90
N ASP A 105 15.30 1.99 -2.03
CA ASP A 105 14.70 1.09 -3.03
C ASP A 105 13.61 0.15 -2.47
N LYS A 106 12.98 0.50 -1.33
CA LYS A 106 11.84 -0.24 -0.81
C LYS A 106 10.62 -0.03 -1.68
N LEU A 107 9.77 -1.06 -1.78
CA LEU A 107 8.54 -1.00 -2.57
C LEU A 107 7.51 -0.06 -1.89
N ILE A 108 7.05 0.94 -2.63
CA ILE A 108 6.03 1.90 -2.18
C ILE A 108 4.77 1.71 -3.00
N CYS A 109 3.63 1.52 -2.35
CA CYS A 109 2.37 1.22 -3.01
C CYS A 109 1.26 2.14 -2.51
N ALA A 110 0.51 2.77 -3.41
CA ALA A 110 -0.60 3.64 -3.03
C ALA A 110 -1.80 3.50 -3.97
N ILE A 111 -3.01 3.52 -3.41
CA ILE A 111 -4.24 3.39 -4.21
C ILE A 111 -5.20 4.54 -3.93
N CYS A 112 -6.03 4.87 -4.92
CA CYS A 112 -7.16 5.81 -4.79
C CYS A 112 -6.71 7.25 -4.47
N ALA A 113 -7.00 7.76 -3.27
CA ALA A 113 -6.58 9.08 -2.82
C ALA A 113 -5.13 9.13 -2.33
N SER A 114 -4.53 7.99 -1.96
CA SER A 114 -3.24 7.94 -1.26
C SER A 114 -1.99 8.24 -2.12
N PRO A 115 -1.99 8.19 -3.46
CA PRO A 115 -0.90 8.78 -4.22
C PRO A 115 -0.62 10.26 -3.88
N THR A 116 -1.60 11.00 -3.35
CA THR A 116 -1.38 12.37 -2.83
C THR A 116 -0.47 12.42 -1.61
N VAL A 117 -0.41 11.35 -0.81
CA VAL A 117 0.54 11.23 0.32
C VAL A 117 1.96 11.13 -0.21
N LEU A 118 2.15 10.37 -1.30
CA LEU A 118 3.44 10.21 -1.97
C LEU A 118 3.90 11.52 -2.65
N TYR A 119 2.94 12.26 -3.19
CA TYR A 119 3.18 13.61 -3.72
C TYR A 119 3.70 14.55 -2.62
N GLU A 120 3.02 14.57 -1.47
CA GLU A 120 3.43 15.40 -0.32
C GLU A 120 4.80 14.97 0.23
N ALA A 121 5.12 13.67 0.20
CA ALA A 121 6.44 13.16 0.53
C ALA A 121 7.54 13.54 -0.50
N GLY A 122 7.16 14.07 -1.68
CA GLY A 122 8.09 14.57 -2.69
C GLY A 122 8.76 13.46 -3.52
N ILE A 123 8.14 12.28 -3.66
CA ILE A 123 8.75 11.13 -4.35
C ILE A 123 8.16 10.86 -5.74
N LEU A 124 7.23 11.68 -6.23
CA LEU A 124 6.56 11.44 -7.51
C LEU A 124 7.20 12.14 -8.71
N ALA A 125 8.19 13.01 -8.53
CA ALA A 125 8.82 13.74 -9.63
C ALA A 125 9.46 12.76 -10.64
N GLY A 126 9.07 12.90 -11.93
CA GLY A 126 9.55 12.05 -13.03
C GLY A 126 8.97 10.64 -13.04
N LYS A 127 8.01 10.31 -12.18
CA LYS A 127 7.39 8.99 -12.09
C LYS A 127 6.11 8.89 -12.93
N LYS A 128 5.81 7.69 -13.40
CA LYS A 128 4.49 7.34 -13.95
C LYS A 128 3.59 6.89 -12.81
N ILE A 129 2.39 7.47 -12.74
CA ILE A 129 1.44 7.17 -11.66
C ILE A 129 0.01 7.08 -12.17
N THR A 130 -0.86 6.49 -11.35
CA THR A 130 -2.31 6.64 -11.44
C THR A 130 -2.91 6.90 -10.06
N SER A 131 -4.18 7.29 -10.01
CA SER A 131 -4.92 7.55 -8.76
C SER A 131 -6.43 7.51 -9.02
N TYR A 132 -7.22 7.74 -7.99
CA TYR A 132 -8.65 7.99 -8.17
C TYR A 132 -8.86 9.22 -9.08
N PRO A 133 -9.83 9.17 -10.02
CA PRO A 133 -10.10 10.28 -10.94
C PRO A 133 -10.30 11.62 -10.22
N GLY A 134 -9.62 12.64 -10.69
CA GLY A 134 -9.77 14.02 -10.17
C GLY A 134 -8.92 14.36 -8.95
N VAL A 135 -8.26 13.39 -8.30
CA VAL A 135 -7.44 13.63 -7.11
C VAL A 135 -6.28 14.59 -7.39
N PHE A 136 -5.69 14.51 -8.58
CA PHE A 136 -4.62 15.40 -9.04
C PHE A 136 -5.11 16.49 -9.99
N LYS A 137 -6.44 16.74 -10.05
CA LYS A 137 -6.96 17.83 -10.89
C LYS A 137 -6.36 19.16 -10.44
N ASN A 138 -5.73 19.89 -11.37
CA ASN A 138 -5.05 21.16 -11.13
C ASN A 138 -3.76 21.07 -10.28
N ILE A 139 -3.15 19.90 -10.16
CA ILE A 139 -1.83 19.72 -9.55
C ILE A 139 -0.81 19.51 -10.68
N GLU A 140 0.09 20.46 -10.86
CA GLU A 140 1.27 20.31 -11.72
C GLU A 140 2.36 19.64 -10.89
N GLY A 141 2.47 18.31 -11.02
CA GLY A 141 3.31 17.51 -10.10
C GLY A 141 4.64 17.01 -10.65
N GLY A 142 4.96 17.33 -11.91
CA GLY A 142 6.18 16.82 -12.55
C GLY A 142 6.21 15.29 -12.70
N PHE A 143 5.04 14.65 -12.75
CA PHE A 143 4.85 13.21 -12.97
C PHE A 143 3.98 12.95 -14.20
N ASP A 144 4.10 11.76 -14.80
CA ASP A 144 3.25 11.31 -15.91
C ASP A 144 2.01 10.60 -15.34
N TYR A 145 0.83 11.21 -15.51
CA TYR A 145 -0.43 10.61 -15.06
C TYR A 145 -1.03 9.69 -16.13
N LEU A 146 -1.25 8.43 -15.77
CA LEU A 146 -1.81 7.40 -16.64
C LEU A 146 -3.20 6.96 -16.13
N GLU A 147 -4.14 6.73 -17.06
CA GLU A 147 -5.48 6.21 -16.72
C GLU A 147 -5.54 4.68 -16.78
N GLU A 148 -4.53 4.02 -16.21
CA GLU A 148 -4.41 2.57 -16.15
C GLU A 148 -4.94 2.00 -14.83
N LYS A 149 -5.35 0.74 -14.81
CA LYS A 149 -5.82 0.06 -13.59
C LYS A 149 -4.76 0.06 -12.49
N VAL A 150 -3.55 -0.28 -12.86
CA VAL A 150 -2.36 -0.28 -12.01
C VAL A 150 -1.19 0.26 -12.84
N VAL A 151 -0.37 1.09 -12.25
CA VAL A 151 0.87 1.60 -12.84
C VAL A 151 2.03 1.17 -11.96
N VAL A 152 3.02 0.54 -12.58
CA VAL A 152 4.29 0.15 -11.95
C VAL A 152 5.42 0.98 -12.57
N ASP A 153 6.19 1.67 -11.73
CA ASP A 153 7.36 2.44 -12.16
C ASP A 153 8.52 2.24 -11.16
N GLY A 154 9.37 1.26 -11.47
CA GLY A 154 10.46 0.85 -10.58
C GLY A 154 9.92 0.31 -9.26
N ASN A 155 10.29 0.95 -8.15
CA ASN A 155 9.84 0.60 -6.80
C ASN A 155 8.53 1.29 -6.39
N LEU A 156 7.75 1.79 -7.34
CA LEU A 156 6.47 2.45 -7.10
C LEU A 156 5.33 1.71 -7.79
N ILE A 157 4.25 1.38 -7.05
CA ILE A 157 3.01 0.81 -7.59
C ILE A 157 1.86 1.72 -7.19
N THR A 158 1.07 2.17 -8.18
CA THR A 158 -0.13 2.97 -7.91
C THR A 158 -1.36 2.37 -8.58
N SER A 159 -2.55 2.59 -7.99
CA SER A 159 -3.83 2.13 -8.52
C SER A 159 -4.96 3.12 -8.26
N ARG A 160 -6.16 2.87 -8.82
CA ARG A 160 -7.20 3.91 -8.92
C ARG A 160 -8.28 3.87 -7.87
N GLY A 161 -8.75 2.71 -7.44
CA GLY A 161 -9.90 2.69 -6.53
C GLY A 161 -10.41 1.29 -6.17
N PRO A 162 -11.51 1.20 -5.40
CA PRO A 162 -11.91 -0.02 -4.68
C PRO A 162 -12.05 -1.26 -5.56
N ALA A 163 -12.73 -1.17 -6.71
CA ALA A 163 -12.92 -2.31 -7.60
C ALA A 163 -11.62 -2.81 -8.26
N LEU A 164 -10.55 -2.01 -8.23
CA LEU A 164 -9.25 -2.34 -8.81
C LEU A 164 -8.24 -2.87 -7.79
N THR A 165 -8.63 -2.93 -6.52
CA THR A 165 -7.76 -3.36 -5.41
C THR A 165 -7.23 -4.78 -5.60
N VAL A 166 -7.99 -5.66 -6.23
CA VAL A 166 -7.57 -7.03 -6.56
C VAL A 166 -6.29 -7.00 -7.41
N TYR A 167 -6.31 -6.23 -8.50
CA TYR A 167 -5.16 -6.10 -9.39
C TYR A 167 -3.97 -5.41 -8.71
N PHE A 168 -4.24 -4.41 -7.87
CA PHE A 168 -3.22 -3.73 -7.08
C PHE A 168 -2.51 -4.69 -6.11
N ALA A 169 -3.25 -5.49 -5.37
CA ALA A 169 -2.69 -6.49 -4.45
C ALA A 169 -1.87 -7.55 -5.18
N LEU A 170 -2.34 -8.01 -6.36
CA LEU A 170 -1.63 -8.98 -7.17
C LEU A 170 -0.31 -8.44 -7.75
N GLU A 171 -0.25 -7.17 -8.16
CA GLU A 171 1.01 -6.54 -8.57
C GLU A 171 2.01 -6.45 -7.42
N ILE A 172 1.55 -6.15 -6.20
CA ILE A 172 2.40 -6.13 -5.01
C ILE A 172 2.95 -7.53 -4.72
N ILE A 173 2.09 -8.56 -4.79
CA ILE A 173 2.50 -9.96 -4.62
C ILE A 173 3.54 -10.35 -5.67
N GLN A 174 3.32 -10.01 -6.93
CA GLN A 174 4.27 -10.29 -8.00
C GLN A 174 5.62 -9.61 -7.76
N ALA A 175 5.61 -8.36 -7.31
CA ALA A 175 6.84 -7.62 -7.02
C ALA A 175 7.63 -8.21 -5.84
N LEU A 176 6.95 -8.79 -4.84
CA LEU A 176 7.58 -9.34 -3.64
C LEU A 176 7.96 -10.82 -3.77
N GLU A 177 7.10 -11.64 -4.40
CA GLU A 177 7.17 -13.11 -4.41
C GLU A 177 7.24 -13.71 -5.81
N GLY A 178 7.08 -12.90 -6.85
CA GLY A 178 7.16 -13.32 -8.24
C GLY A 178 5.85 -13.81 -8.85
N GLU A 179 5.90 -14.09 -10.15
CA GLU A 179 4.74 -14.42 -10.99
C GLU A 179 4.04 -15.73 -10.56
N GLU A 180 4.79 -16.73 -10.13
CA GLU A 180 4.21 -18.02 -9.73
C GLU A 180 3.29 -17.86 -8.51
N LYS A 181 3.72 -17.09 -7.50
CA LYS A 181 2.92 -16.79 -6.30
C LYS A 181 1.69 -15.96 -6.68
N ARG A 182 1.84 -14.97 -7.56
CA ARG A 182 0.70 -14.21 -8.09
C ARG A 182 -0.36 -15.13 -8.71
N GLN A 183 0.02 -16.01 -9.62
CA GLN A 183 -0.91 -16.96 -10.26
C GLN A 183 -1.56 -17.91 -9.26
N GLN A 184 -0.82 -18.36 -8.24
CA GLN A 184 -1.39 -19.15 -7.16
C GLN A 184 -2.52 -18.40 -6.44
N ILE A 185 -2.32 -17.13 -6.12
CA ILE A 185 -3.34 -16.30 -5.45
C ILE A 185 -4.50 -16.00 -6.39
N GLU A 186 -4.28 -15.68 -7.67
CA GLU A 186 -5.34 -15.49 -8.68
C GLU A 186 -6.29 -16.69 -8.73
N ASN A 187 -5.74 -17.91 -8.70
CA ASN A 187 -6.53 -19.13 -8.67
C ASN A 187 -7.31 -19.29 -7.36
N GLN A 188 -6.68 -19.00 -6.22
CA GLN A 188 -7.33 -19.12 -4.90
C GLN A 188 -8.51 -18.16 -4.73
N ILE A 189 -8.40 -16.94 -5.27
CA ILE A 189 -9.47 -15.94 -5.18
C ILE A 189 -10.50 -16.07 -6.31
N LEU A 190 -10.36 -17.08 -7.17
CA LEU A 190 -11.25 -17.35 -8.31
C LEU A 190 -11.35 -16.17 -9.30
N LEU A 191 -10.26 -15.42 -9.50
CA LEU A 191 -10.27 -14.21 -10.35
C LEU A 191 -10.69 -14.51 -11.78
N ALA A 192 -10.33 -15.67 -12.33
CA ALA A 192 -10.70 -16.08 -13.68
C ALA A 192 -12.22 -16.27 -13.88
N MET A 193 -13.02 -16.27 -12.81
CA MET A 193 -14.48 -16.39 -12.86
C MET A 193 -15.19 -15.02 -12.89
N MET A 194 -14.45 -13.93 -12.79
CA MET A 194 -14.95 -12.55 -12.90
C MET A 194 -14.90 -12.07 -14.36
#